data_2b0f88274b7f0c82a7b443b25d0dd56a
#
_entry.id   2b0f88274b7f0c82a7b443b25d0dd56a
#
_cell.length_a   1.000
_cell.length_b   1.000
_cell.length_c   1.000
_cell.angle_alpha   90.00
_cell.angle_beta   90.00
_cell.angle_gamma   90.00
#
_symmetry.space_group_name_H-M   'P 1'
#
loop_
_entity.id
_entity.type
_entity.pdbx_description
1 polymer ?
#
loop_
_entity_poly.entity_id
_entity_poly.type
_entity_poly.pdbx_seq_one_letter_code
_entity_poly.pdbx_strand_id
1 'polypeptide(L)'
;RVGRKSAEEILKLAKVENKRPKDVTHEESERLHKAIQMVRLVAPPTDCLSPMGEKIIEEGLKKEVEAEFFVAVTRPPAVYRGNPFQIEVGLAYGGKLPPDSTAQIFRFANRVPLLYHQSDCATTEAVIDTDWKRYGFDQPGGQLPQGPLVILIHFASVWVPYTSEGKQ
;
A
#
# COMPACT_ATOMS: atom_id res chain seq x y z
N ARG A 1 -10.64 5.21 -11.99
CA ARG A 1 -11.63 6.30 -12.26
C ARG A 1 -12.21 6.10 -13.66
N VAL A 2 -13.53 6.12 -13.79
CA VAL A 2 -14.18 6.06 -15.09
C VAL A 2 -14.22 7.50 -15.64
N GLY A 3 -13.51 7.76 -16.74
CA GLY A 3 -13.55 9.03 -17.44
C GLY A 3 -14.78 9.13 -18.36
N ARG A 4 -15.04 10.32 -18.93
CA ARG A 4 -16.21 10.58 -19.75
C ARG A 4 -16.33 9.60 -20.93
N LYS A 5 -15.24 9.37 -21.67
CA LYS A 5 -15.22 8.42 -22.79
C LYS A 5 -15.57 7.00 -22.40
N SER A 6 -14.97 6.51 -21.28
CA SER A 6 -15.29 5.16 -20.79
C SER A 6 -16.72 5.06 -20.25
N ALA A 7 -17.26 6.14 -19.66
CA ALA A 7 -18.66 6.18 -19.23
C ALA A 7 -19.61 6.09 -20.42
N GLU A 8 -19.36 6.84 -21.50
CA GLU A 8 -20.13 6.80 -22.74
C GLU A 8 -20.09 5.40 -23.40
N GLU A 9 -18.92 4.75 -23.40
CA GLU A 9 -18.75 3.38 -23.91
C GLU A 9 -19.53 2.37 -23.08
N ILE A 10 -19.48 2.45 -21.73
CA ILE A 10 -20.24 1.59 -20.82
C ILE A 10 -21.75 1.76 -21.04
N LEU A 11 -22.23 3.01 -21.13
CA LEU A 11 -23.66 3.30 -21.36
C LEU A 11 -24.14 2.74 -22.70
N LYS A 12 -23.33 2.91 -23.76
CA LYS A 12 -23.62 2.38 -25.08
C LYS A 12 -23.68 0.85 -25.08
N LEU A 13 -22.71 0.19 -24.42
CA LEU A 13 -22.66 -1.26 -24.33
C LEU A 13 -23.84 -1.82 -23.50
N ALA A 14 -24.19 -1.14 -22.42
CA ALA A 14 -25.32 -1.50 -21.56
C ALA A 14 -26.69 -1.18 -22.19
N LYS A 15 -26.73 -0.39 -23.26
CA LYS A 15 -27.95 0.17 -23.85
C LYS A 15 -28.80 0.92 -22.81
N VAL A 16 -28.13 1.76 -22.02
CA VAL A 16 -28.75 2.60 -21.00
C VAL A 16 -28.49 4.06 -21.33
N GLU A 17 -29.51 4.89 -21.24
CA GLU A 17 -29.39 6.33 -21.44
C GLU A 17 -28.66 6.98 -20.26
N ASN A 18 -28.01 8.13 -20.52
CA ASN A 18 -27.39 8.92 -19.46
C ASN A 18 -28.44 9.62 -18.62
N LYS A 19 -28.74 9.05 -17.46
CA LYS A 19 -29.74 9.56 -16.51
C LYS A 19 -29.21 9.52 -15.06
N ARG A 20 -29.98 10.12 -14.15
CA ARG A 20 -29.58 10.14 -12.75
C ARG A 20 -29.62 8.73 -12.14
N PRO A 21 -28.73 8.40 -11.20
CA PRO A 21 -28.69 7.06 -10.59
C PRO A 21 -30.06 6.60 -10.00
N LYS A 22 -30.84 7.53 -9.45
CA LYS A 22 -32.18 7.23 -8.91
C LYS A 22 -33.21 6.80 -9.95
N ASP A 23 -32.98 7.13 -11.21
CA ASP A 23 -33.89 6.84 -12.32
C ASP A 23 -33.47 5.57 -13.11
N VAL A 24 -32.42 4.88 -12.64
CA VAL A 24 -31.92 3.63 -13.20
C VAL A 24 -32.73 2.47 -12.64
N THR A 25 -33.31 1.65 -13.52
CA THR A 25 -34.06 0.44 -13.11
C THR A 25 -33.12 -0.68 -12.70
N HIS A 26 -33.65 -1.68 -12.02
CA HIS A 26 -32.88 -2.86 -11.61
C HIS A 26 -32.25 -3.60 -12.81
N GLU A 27 -33.02 -3.83 -13.87
CA GLU A 27 -32.51 -4.43 -15.10
C GLU A 27 -31.37 -3.63 -15.77
N GLU A 28 -31.51 -2.30 -15.79
CA GLU A 28 -30.49 -1.41 -16.30
C GLU A 28 -29.22 -1.44 -15.46
N SER A 29 -29.39 -1.54 -14.12
CA SER A 29 -28.26 -1.69 -13.20
C SER A 29 -27.47 -2.97 -13.46
N GLU A 30 -28.15 -4.09 -13.68
CA GLU A 30 -27.50 -5.35 -14.04
C GLU A 30 -26.75 -5.26 -15.38
N ARG A 31 -27.36 -4.63 -16.40
CA ARG A 31 -26.71 -4.42 -17.69
C ARG A 31 -25.48 -3.52 -17.56
N LEU A 32 -25.56 -2.45 -16.77
CA LEU A 32 -24.44 -1.57 -16.46
C LEU A 32 -23.31 -2.33 -15.76
N HIS A 33 -23.63 -3.15 -14.77
CA HIS A 33 -22.64 -3.96 -14.07
C HIS A 33 -21.89 -4.91 -15.01
N LYS A 34 -22.61 -5.61 -15.89
CA LYS A 34 -22.01 -6.49 -16.90
C LYS A 34 -21.14 -5.68 -17.88
N ALA A 35 -21.64 -4.54 -18.36
CA ALA A 35 -20.91 -3.68 -19.28
C ALA A 35 -19.60 -3.13 -18.68
N ILE A 36 -19.61 -2.75 -17.41
CA ILE A 36 -18.40 -2.29 -16.69
C ILE A 36 -17.32 -3.38 -16.65
N GLN A 37 -17.71 -4.64 -16.49
CA GLN A 37 -16.76 -5.76 -16.48
C GLN A 37 -16.18 -6.08 -17.85
N MET A 38 -16.91 -5.76 -18.93
CA MET A 38 -16.49 -6.01 -20.32
C MET A 38 -15.61 -4.90 -20.90
N VAL A 39 -15.77 -3.66 -20.43
CA VAL A 39 -14.99 -2.52 -20.92
C VAL A 39 -13.60 -2.53 -20.29
N ARG A 40 -12.57 -2.50 -21.14
CA ARG A 40 -11.18 -2.38 -20.68
C ARG A 40 -10.91 -0.95 -20.22
N LEU A 41 -11.03 -0.73 -18.92
CA LEU A 41 -10.67 0.54 -18.32
C LEU A 41 -9.15 0.73 -18.36
N VAL A 42 -8.72 1.91 -18.81
CA VAL A 42 -7.31 2.29 -18.79
C VAL A 42 -6.91 2.54 -17.33
N ALA A 43 -5.85 1.88 -16.88
CA ALA A 43 -5.27 2.14 -15.56
C ALA A 43 -4.81 3.62 -15.48
N PRO A 44 -4.94 4.28 -14.34
CA PRO A 44 -4.38 5.62 -14.16
C PRO A 44 -2.86 5.60 -14.34
N PRO A 45 -2.25 6.70 -14.81
CA PRO A 45 -0.80 6.80 -14.92
C PRO A 45 -0.13 6.64 -13.55
N THR A 46 1.04 6.04 -13.50
CA THR A 46 1.81 5.75 -12.28
C THR A 46 3.07 6.62 -12.14
N ASP A 47 3.36 7.44 -13.13
CA ASP A 47 4.45 8.41 -13.21
C ASP A 47 4.34 9.55 -12.17
N CYS A 48 3.16 9.73 -11.58
CA CYS A 48 2.94 10.64 -10.46
C CYS A 48 3.43 10.11 -9.11
N LEU A 49 3.83 8.83 -9.04
CA LEU A 49 4.36 8.24 -7.81
C LEU A 49 5.83 8.61 -7.64
N SER A 50 6.24 8.82 -6.38
CA SER A 50 7.59 9.20 -6.03
C SER A 50 8.21 8.19 -5.05
N PRO A 51 8.64 7.01 -5.53
CA PRO A 51 9.33 6.04 -4.68
C PRO A 51 10.67 6.59 -4.19
N MET A 52 11.18 6.07 -3.09
CA MET A 52 12.53 6.37 -2.60
C MET A 52 13.58 5.65 -3.44
N GLY A 53 13.31 4.40 -3.80
CA GLY A 53 14.25 3.49 -4.44
C GLY A 53 15.08 2.67 -3.45
N GLU A 54 15.37 1.44 -3.83
CA GLU A 54 16.07 0.45 -2.99
C GLU A 54 17.37 0.97 -2.41
N LYS A 55 18.19 1.62 -3.25
CA LYS A 55 19.49 2.16 -2.84
C LYS A 55 19.37 3.20 -1.72
N ILE A 56 18.42 4.13 -1.83
CA ILE A 56 18.22 5.18 -0.81
C ILE A 56 17.72 4.56 0.51
N ILE A 57 16.83 3.57 0.43
CA ILE A 57 16.32 2.87 1.61
C ILE A 57 17.46 2.12 2.32
N GLU A 58 18.28 1.37 1.59
CA GLU A 58 19.42 0.66 2.18
C GLU A 58 20.44 1.63 2.79
N GLU A 59 20.80 2.70 2.09
CA GLU A 59 21.73 3.72 2.61
C GLU A 59 21.17 4.41 3.85
N GLY A 60 19.85 4.66 3.88
CA GLY A 60 19.17 5.21 5.05
C GLY A 60 19.22 4.26 6.24
N LEU A 61 18.87 2.99 6.04
CA LEU A 61 18.92 1.97 7.09
C LEU A 61 20.36 1.81 7.63
N LYS A 62 21.38 1.79 6.76
CA LYS A 62 22.79 1.68 7.18
C LYS A 62 23.27 2.84 8.03
N LYS A 63 22.68 4.02 7.90
CA LYS A 63 23.00 5.19 8.72
C LYS A 63 22.32 5.18 10.08
N GLU A 64 21.10 4.67 10.13
CA GLU A 64 20.23 4.70 11.32
C GLU A 64 20.37 3.46 12.21
N VAL A 65 20.83 2.33 11.63
CA VAL A 65 20.78 1.03 12.30
C VAL A 65 22.11 0.31 12.20
N GLU A 66 22.63 -0.16 13.33
CA GLU A 66 23.87 -0.96 13.40
C GLU A 66 23.55 -2.46 13.21
N ALA A 67 23.11 -2.84 12.01
CA ALA A 67 22.84 -4.21 11.60
C ALA A 67 23.96 -4.78 10.73
N GLU A 68 23.95 -6.09 10.49
CA GLU A 68 24.92 -6.77 9.62
C GLU A 68 24.37 -7.07 8.22
N PHE A 69 23.04 -7.16 8.08
CA PHE A 69 22.40 -7.43 6.81
C PHE A 69 21.37 -6.35 6.47
N PHE A 70 21.37 -5.90 5.22
CA PHE A 70 20.44 -4.91 4.70
C PHE A 70 19.92 -5.34 3.33
N VAL A 71 18.64 -5.16 3.10
CA VAL A 71 18.01 -5.36 1.79
C VAL A 71 16.83 -4.42 1.64
N ALA A 72 16.60 -3.97 0.42
CA ALA A 72 15.40 -3.22 0.09
C ALA A 72 14.78 -3.74 -1.22
N VAL A 73 13.47 -3.59 -1.34
CA VAL A 73 12.71 -3.99 -2.53
C VAL A 73 11.69 -2.90 -2.84
N THR A 74 11.68 -2.45 -4.09
CA THR A 74 10.66 -1.58 -4.65
C THR A 74 9.70 -2.41 -5.51
N ARG A 75 8.45 -2.58 -5.07
CA ARG A 75 7.44 -3.31 -5.82
C ARG A 75 7.00 -2.52 -7.05
N PRO A 76 6.60 -3.19 -8.14
CA PRO A 76 5.96 -2.50 -9.27
C PRO A 76 4.73 -1.71 -8.79
N PRO A 77 4.44 -0.55 -9.42
CA PRO A 77 3.22 0.20 -9.11
C PRO A 77 1.97 -0.65 -9.32
N ALA A 78 0.99 -0.44 -8.46
CA ALA A 78 -0.33 -1.06 -8.55
C ALA A 78 -1.44 0.00 -8.47
N VAL A 79 -2.67 -0.41 -8.73
CA VAL A 79 -3.83 0.48 -8.70
C VAL A 79 -4.93 -0.15 -7.85
N TYR A 80 -5.43 0.59 -6.87
CA TYR A 80 -6.57 0.21 -6.05
C TYR A 80 -7.65 1.29 -6.10
N ARG A 81 -8.87 0.92 -6.48
CA ARG A 81 -10.02 1.84 -6.63
C ARG A 81 -9.70 3.09 -7.45
N GLY A 82 -8.87 2.94 -8.52
CA GLY A 82 -8.47 4.02 -9.39
C GLY A 82 -7.39 4.95 -8.85
N ASN A 83 -6.79 4.62 -7.70
CA ASN A 83 -5.66 5.34 -7.15
C ASN A 83 -4.39 4.51 -7.33
N PRO A 84 -3.37 5.03 -8.02
CA PRO A 84 -2.09 4.38 -8.15
C PRO A 84 -1.35 4.44 -6.81
N PHE A 85 -0.61 3.38 -6.51
CA PHE A 85 0.26 3.31 -5.35
C PHE A 85 1.47 2.42 -5.62
N GLN A 86 2.49 2.58 -4.80
CA GLN A 86 3.70 1.77 -4.83
C GLN A 86 4.19 1.50 -3.41
N ILE A 87 4.63 0.29 -3.16
CA ILE A 87 5.16 -0.15 -1.88
C ILE A 87 6.65 -0.42 -2.02
N GLU A 88 7.40 0.06 -1.06
CA GLU A 88 8.81 -0.26 -0.88
C GLU A 88 9.02 -0.77 0.53
N VAL A 89 9.88 -1.78 0.66
CA VAL A 89 10.21 -2.39 1.95
C VAL A 89 11.71 -2.48 2.08
N GLY A 90 12.23 -2.05 3.22
CA GLY A 90 13.62 -2.26 3.61
C GLY A 90 13.68 -3.14 4.86
N LEU A 91 14.68 -4.00 4.94
CA LEU A 91 14.97 -4.82 6.12
C LEU A 91 16.41 -4.60 6.55
N ALA A 92 16.61 -4.49 7.87
CA ALA A 92 17.91 -4.57 8.50
C ALA A 92 17.88 -5.66 9.58
N TYR A 93 18.86 -6.54 9.60
CA TYR A 93 18.89 -7.71 10.49
C TYR A 93 20.24 -7.93 11.13
N GLY A 94 20.23 -8.40 12.39
CA GLY A 94 21.43 -8.83 13.11
C GLY A 94 22.27 -7.68 13.62
N GLY A 95 23.59 -7.92 13.75
CA GLY A 95 24.55 -6.94 14.26
C GLY A 95 24.36 -6.60 15.73
N LYS A 96 24.21 -5.31 16.05
CA LYS A 96 23.98 -4.84 17.43
C LYS A 96 22.49 -4.74 17.80
N LEU A 97 21.61 -5.17 16.92
CA LEU A 97 20.17 -5.19 17.24
C LEU A 97 19.88 -6.23 18.33
N PRO A 98 18.98 -5.90 19.30
CA PRO A 98 18.67 -6.82 20.40
C PRO A 98 17.96 -8.07 19.88
N PRO A 99 18.46 -9.29 20.18
CA PRO A 99 17.90 -10.52 19.65
C PRO A 99 16.50 -10.86 20.21
N ASP A 100 16.21 -10.43 21.44
CA ASP A 100 14.98 -10.77 22.15
C ASP A 100 13.95 -9.63 22.18
N SER A 101 14.15 -8.61 21.34
CA SER A 101 13.22 -7.48 21.26
C SER A 101 12.19 -7.64 20.14
N THR A 102 11.06 -6.96 20.28
CA THR A 102 10.10 -6.81 19.19
C THR A 102 10.74 -6.02 18.05
N ALA A 103 10.53 -6.45 16.81
CA ALA A 103 11.02 -5.77 15.62
C ALA A 103 10.57 -4.30 15.59
N GLN A 104 11.48 -3.42 15.18
CA GLN A 104 11.16 -2.01 14.98
C GLN A 104 10.58 -1.78 13.59
N ILE A 105 9.59 -0.88 13.50
CA ILE A 105 9.01 -0.48 12.21
C ILE A 105 9.24 1.01 11.97
N PHE A 106 9.85 1.33 10.84
CA PHE A 106 9.91 2.67 10.27
C PHE A 106 8.87 2.78 9.17
N ARG A 107 7.94 3.73 9.32
CA ARG A 107 6.82 3.89 8.39
C ARG A 107 6.89 5.24 7.72
N PHE A 108 6.77 5.24 6.41
CA PHE A 108 6.79 6.45 5.59
C PHE A 108 5.61 6.45 4.61
N ALA A 109 5.02 7.61 4.39
CA ALA A 109 4.10 7.83 3.29
C ALA A 109 4.55 9.05 2.49
N ASN A 110 4.69 8.91 1.17
CA ASN A 110 5.20 9.97 0.28
C ASN A 110 6.49 10.62 0.82
N ARG A 111 7.43 9.79 1.31
CA ARG A 111 8.72 10.19 1.89
C ARG A 111 8.64 10.92 3.24
N VAL A 112 7.45 10.99 3.84
CA VAL A 112 7.25 11.60 5.16
C VAL A 112 7.12 10.50 6.21
N PRO A 113 7.87 10.58 7.33
CA PRO A 113 7.72 9.62 8.42
C PRO A 113 6.34 9.71 9.06
N LEU A 114 5.76 8.56 9.38
CA LEU A 114 4.47 8.46 10.05
C LEU A 114 4.70 8.31 11.56
N LEU A 115 4.36 9.34 12.33
CA LEU A 115 4.61 9.43 13.77
C LEU A 115 3.40 9.03 14.63
N TYR A 116 2.24 8.79 14.03
CA TYR A 116 1.03 8.38 14.74
C TYR A 116 1.09 6.91 15.21
N HIS A 117 0.15 6.52 16.06
CA HIS A 117 0.09 5.18 16.65
C HIS A 117 0.19 4.06 15.61
N GLN A 118 1.01 3.05 15.93
CA GLN A 118 1.27 1.93 15.02
C GLN A 118 0.04 1.03 14.85
N SER A 119 -0.80 0.90 15.89
CA SER A 119 -1.97 0.04 15.90
C SER A 119 -3.02 0.36 14.83
N ASP A 120 -3.08 1.62 14.40
CA ASP A 120 -4.10 2.08 13.44
C ASP A 120 -3.55 2.21 12.01
N CYS A 121 -2.39 1.61 11.76
CA CYS A 121 -1.69 1.73 10.50
C CYS A 121 -1.77 0.44 9.68
N ALA A 122 -2.39 0.49 8.51
CA ALA A 122 -2.49 -0.64 7.59
C ALA A 122 -1.14 -1.26 7.20
N THR A 123 -0.05 -0.47 7.18
CA THR A 123 1.29 -1.00 6.92
C THR A 123 1.82 -1.82 8.10
N THR A 124 1.51 -1.41 9.33
CA THR A 124 1.83 -2.19 10.54
C THR A 124 1.01 -3.47 10.59
N GLU A 125 -0.29 -3.39 10.30
CA GLU A 125 -1.19 -4.54 10.23
C GLU A 125 -0.68 -5.57 9.22
N ALA A 126 -0.26 -5.14 8.03
CA ALA A 126 0.33 -6.01 7.02
C ALA A 126 1.60 -6.74 7.50
N VAL A 127 2.42 -6.11 8.35
CA VAL A 127 3.58 -6.78 8.98
C VAL A 127 3.12 -7.80 10.02
N ILE A 128 2.14 -7.47 10.83
CA ILE A 128 1.56 -8.37 11.84
C ILE A 128 0.92 -9.59 11.17
N ASP A 129 0.23 -9.41 10.06
CA ASP A 129 -0.43 -10.48 9.30
C ASP A 129 0.54 -11.38 8.52
N THR A 130 1.80 -10.96 8.40
CA THR A 130 2.83 -11.78 7.76
C THR A 130 3.22 -12.95 8.69
N ASP A 131 3.27 -14.17 8.15
CA ASP A 131 3.70 -15.37 8.89
C ASP A 131 5.23 -15.40 9.03
N TRP A 132 5.73 -14.68 10.02
CA TRP A 132 7.17 -14.56 10.30
C TRP A 132 7.79 -15.85 10.83
N LYS A 133 6.99 -16.77 11.37
CA LYS A 133 7.48 -18.08 11.83
C LYS A 133 8.09 -18.89 10.69
N ARG A 134 7.60 -18.71 9.47
CA ARG A 134 8.19 -19.34 8.27
C ARG A 134 9.63 -18.91 8.01
N TYR A 135 10.01 -17.75 8.54
CA TYR A 135 11.35 -17.19 8.40
C TYR A 135 12.20 -17.36 9.66
N GLY A 136 11.72 -18.14 10.63
CA GLY A 136 12.46 -18.46 11.86
C GLY A 136 12.35 -17.40 12.95
N PHE A 137 11.40 -16.47 12.86
CA PHE A 137 11.13 -15.50 13.91
C PHE A 137 10.00 -15.95 14.81
N ASP A 138 10.13 -15.73 16.13
CA ASP A 138 9.02 -15.85 17.04
C ASP A 138 8.03 -14.70 16.81
N GLN A 139 6.74 -15.04 16.77
CA GLN A 139 5.67 -14.07 16.60
C GLN A 139 4.50 -14.43 17.53
N PRO A 140 4.33 -13.71 18.64
CA PRO A 140 3.13 -13.80 19.45
C PRO A 140 1.91 -13.36 18.63
N GLY A 141 0.76 -14.00 18.85
CA GLY A 141 -0.44 -13.73 18.05
C GLY A 141 -0.84 -12.25 18.10
N GLY A 142 -1.05 -11.65 16.92
CA GLY A 142 -1.45 -10.24 16.77
C GLY A 142 -0.35 -9.23 17.09
N GLN A 143 0.92 -9.65 17.11
CA GLN A 143 2.06 -8.78 17.40
C GLN A 143 3.10 -8.82 16.28
N LEU A 144 4.04 -7.89 16.33
CA LEU A 144 5.21 -7.87 15.47
C LEU A 144 6.13 -9.05 15.79
N PRO A 145 6.96 -9.50 14.83
CA PRO A 145 7.94 -10.55 15.08
C PRO A 145 8.95 -10.12 16.14
N GLN A 146 9.49 -11.10 16.87
CA GLN A 146 10.57 -10.90 17.83
C GLN A 146 11.90 -11.29 17.19
N GLY A 147 12.91 -10.47 17.41
CA GLY A 147 14.26 -10.71 16.90
C GLY A 147 14.99 -9.42 16.55
N PRO A 148 16.27 -9.53 16.16
CA PRO A 148 17.13 -8.39 15.81
C PRO A 148 16.77 -7.86 14.41
N LEU A 149 15.57 -7.31 14.27
CA LEU A 149 14.97 -6.94 12.98
C LEU A 149 14.44 -5.50 13.01
N VAL A 150 14.77 -4.75 11.96
CA VAL A 150 14.14 -3.46 11.65
C VAL A 150 13.49 -3.56 10.28
N ILE A 151 12.25 -3.11 10.17
CA ILE A 151 11.44 -3.12 8.96
C ILE A 151 11.12 -1.67 8.60
N LEU A 152 11.52 -1.23 7.42
CA LEU A 152 11.10 0.03 6.86
C LEU A 152 10.03 -0.22 5.81
N ILE A 153 8.90 0.49 5.90
CA ILE A 153 7.86 0.46 4.89
C ILE A 153 7.62 1.87 4.38
N HIS A 154 7.69 2.03 3.08
CA HIS A 154 7.34 3.25 2.39
C HIS A 154 6.14 3.01 1.46
N PHE A 155 5.11 3.85 1.61
CA PHE A 155 3.91 3.86 0.79
C PHE A 155 3.87 5.15 -0.04
N ALA A 156 4.01 5.04 -1.35
CA ALA A 156 3.84 6.15 -2.27
C ALA A 156 2.46 6.08 -2.93
N SER A 157 1.65 7.14 -2.81
CA SER A 157 0.33 7.22 -3.44
C SER A 157 -0.12 8.66 -3.59
N VAL A 158 -0.92 8.93 -4.62
CA VAL A 158 -1.61 10.22 -4.79
C VAL A 158 -2.71 10.44 -3.75
N TRP A 159 -3.13 9.38 -3.08
CA TRP A 159 -4.14 9.43 -2.03
C TRP A 159 -3.72 8.52 -0.88
N VAL A 160 -3.31 9.14 0.23
CA VAL A 160 -2.98 8.46 1.47
C VAL A 160 -4.09 8.76 2.48
N PRO A 161 -4.80 7.75 2.97
CA PRO A 161 -5.79 7.97 4.03
C PRO A 161 -5.06 8.18 5.36
N TYR A 162 -4.75 9.43 5.67
CA TYR A 162 -4.25 9.77 7.00
C TYR A 162 -5.39 9.68 8.01
N THR A 163 -5.13 9.11 9.17
CA THR A 163 -6.06 9.15 10.31
C THR A 163 -6.19 10.60 10.82
N SER A 164 -7.25 10.91 11.55
CA SER A 164 -7.47 12.25 12.11
C SER A 164 -6.32 12.75 12.99
N GLU A 165 -5.57 11.85 13.61
CA GLU A 165 -4.38 12.13 14.42
C GLU A 165 -3.16 12.55 13.59
N GLY A 166 -3.10 12.16 12.32
CA GLY A 166 -2.02 12.54 11.40
C GLY A 166 -2.19 13.94 10.78
N LYS A 167 -3.17 14.72 11.22
CA LYS A 167 -3.43 16.10 10.77
C LYS A 167 -3.02 17.17 11.78
N GLN A 168 -2.31 16.81 12.84
CA GLN A 168 -1.73 17.75 13.79
C GLN A 168 -0.31 18.15 13.39
#